data_d2c35504ef7b96850dcf059e492e9497
#
_entry.id   d2c35504ef7b96850dcf059e492e9497
#
_cell.length_a   1.000
_cell.length_b   1.000
_cell.length_c   1.000
_cell.angle_alpha   90.00
_cell.angle_beta   90.00
_cell.angle_gamma   90.00
#
_symmetry.space_group_name_H-M   'P 1'
#
loop_
_entity.id
_entity.type
_entity.pdbx_description
1 polymer ?
#
loop_
_entity_poly.entity_id
_entity_poly.type
_entity_poly.pdbx_seq_one_letter_code
_entity_poly.pdbx_strand_id
1 'polypeptide(L)'
;MNEISNFILYTTPNGDVQLDILLQDENLWLTQKGLAELFGVERSVITKHLRNIYDSGELDKVLTCAKFAQVQQEGNRAVRRELEYYNLDAIISVGYRVNSSKATQFRIWATKTLKEFIIKGFVLDDERLKQGQTVFGQDYFRELLERIRSIRSSERRIYQQITDIFAECAIDYDRNSDITKNFYAMVQNKFHYAITGSTAAEIIYQQADASKEKMGLTTWKNAADGRVLKSDVTVAKNYLQEKEIRQLERTVTAYFDYIEGLVERRNTFTMRGLADSIDRFLSFNEYEILEGKGSISKKQADSKAIQEYEKFNRTQKILSDFDKHILKIMRES
;
A
#
# COMPACT_ATOMS: atom_id res chain seq x y z
N MET A 1 14.48 7.98 23.53
CA MET A 1 15.29 9.23 23.63
C MET A 1 14.94 10.03 22.39
N ASN A 2 14.62 11.33 22.57
CA ASN A 2 14.33 12.20 21.43
C ASN A 2 15.68 12.54 20.78
N GLU A 3 16.02 11.94 19.66
CA GLU A 3 17.23 12.24 18.92
C GLU A 3 16.97 13.35 17.91
N ILE A 4 17.77 14.41 17.99
CA ILE A 4 17.83 15.44 16.95
C ILE A 4 18.71 14.87 15.85
N SER A 5 18.18 14.77 14.66
CA SER A 5 18.88 14.28 13.48
C SER A 5 19.09 15.41 12.48
N ASN A 6 20.28 15.45 11.88
CA ASN A 6 20.49 16.28 10.69
C ASN A 6 19.82 15.61 9.51
N PHE A 7 18.76 16.21 9.00
CA PHE A 7 17.88 15.60 8.01
C PHE A 7 17.80 16.46 6.75
N ILE A 8 17.90 15.82 5.58
CA ILE A 8 17.65 16.46 4.29
C ILE A 8 16.14 16.51 4.07
N LEU A 9 15.55 17.71 4.23
CA LEU A 9 14.12 17.90 4.01
C LEU A 9 13.76 17.84 2.53
N TYR A 10 14.57 18.50 1.68
CA TYR A 10 14.44 18.45 0.23
C TYR A 10 15.72 18.96 -0.45
N THR A 11 15.89 18.59 -1.72
CA THR A 11 17.02 19.02 -2.55
C THR A 11 16.57 20.11 -3.53
N THR A 12 17.39 21.15 -3.67
CA THR A 12 17.21 22.23 -4.66
C THR A 12 18.35 22.20 -5.69
N PRO A 13 18.23 22.89 -6.82
CA PRO A 13 19.35 23.07 -7.75
C PRO A 13 20.60 23.69 -7.11
N ASN A 14 20.45 24.37 -5.97
CA ASN A 14 21.52 25.01 -5.23
C ASN A 14 22.09 24.15 -4.09
N GLY A 15 21.64 22.90 -3.96
CA GLY A 15 22.08 21.95 -2.96
C GLY A 15 20.97 21.48 -2.01
N ASP A 16 21.35 20.62 -1.08
CA ASP A 16 20.46 20.03 -0.10
C ASP A 16 20.08 21.01 1.00
N VAL A 17 18.82 21.02 1.36
CA VAL A 17 18.32 21.78 2.52
C VAL A 17 18.31 20.82 3.71
N GLN A 18 19.37 20.92 4.51
CA GLN A 18 19.58 20.12 5.72
C GLN A 18 19.22 20.96 6.96
N LEU A 19 18.56 20.35 7.91
CA LEU A 19 18.14 20.96 9.15
C LEU A 19 18.25 19.96 10.31
N ASP A 20 18.51 20.50 11.48
CA ASP A 20 18.37 19.74 12.72
C ASP A 20 16.89 19.63 13.08
N ILE A 21 16.33 18.46 12.86
CA ILE A 21 14.93 18.16 13.13
C ILE A 21 14.80 17.12 14.23
N LEU A 22 13.70 17.18 14.94
CA LEU A 22 13.27 16.11 15.84
C LEU A 22 12.32 15.19 15.11
N LEU A 23 12.66 13.89 15.02
CA LEU A 23 11.81 12.84 14.46
C LEU A 23 11.10 12.13 15.62
N GLN A 24 9.77 12.21 15.66
CA GLN A 24 8.96 11.53 16.68
C GLN A 24 7.54 11.25 16.14
N ASP A 25 7.00 10.08 16.48
CA ASP A 25 5.63 9.66 16.17
C ASP A 25 5.29 9.77 14.66
N GLU A 26 6.21 9.26 13.81
CA GLU A 26 6.12 9.34 12.35
C GLU A 26 5.97 10.77 11.81
N ASN A 27 6.40 11.77 12.57
CA ASN A 27 6.35 13.17 12.21
C ASN A 27 7.71 13.85 12.41
N LEU A 28 7.90 14.96 11.73
CA LEU A 28 9.08 15.79 11.91
C LEU A 28 8.68 17.12 12.58
N TRP A 29 9.56 17.55 13.49
CA TRP A 29 9.29 18.68 14.35
C TRP A 29 10.43 19.70 14.29
N LEU A 30 10.10 20.97 14.12
CA LEU A 30 11.05 22.09 14.12
C LEU A 30 10.69 23.12 15.18
N THR A 31 11.72 23.76 15.76
CA THR A 31 11.54 24.95 16.58
C THR A 31 11.23 26.17 15.71
N GLN A 32 10.76 27.27 16.32
CA GLN A 32 10.63 28.55 15.59
C GLN A 32 11.97 29.05 15.01
N LYS A 33 13.10 28.71 15.66
CA LYS A 33 14.45 29.01 15.14
C LYS A 33 14.71 28.17 13.88
N GLY A 34 14.43 26.88 13.93
CA GLY A 34 14.58 26.00 12.76
C GLY A 34 13.68 26.42 11.58
N LEU A 35 12.44 26.84 11.85
CA LEU A 35 11.54 27.43 10.82
C LEU A 35 12.11 28.73 10.22
N ALA A 36 12.68 29.60 11.04
CA ALA A 36 13.31 30.83 10.59
C ALA A 36 14.52 30.56 9.67
N GLU A 37 15.33 29.57 10.02
CA GLU A 37 16.47 29.11 9.23
C GLU A 37 16.04 28.46 7.91
N LEU A 38 15.03 27.56 7.98
CA LEU A 38 14.44 26.90 6.80
C LEU A 38 13.96 27.92 5.77
N PHE A 39 13.21 28.90 6.22
CA PHE A 39 12.60 29.88 5.31
C PHE A 39 13.43 31.15 5.12
N GLY A 40 14.57 31.28 5.80
CA GLY A 40 15.48 32.44 5.65
C GLY A 40 14.85 33.77 6.06
N VAL A 41 14.16 33.79 7.20
CA VAL A 41 13.50 34.97 7.76
C VAL A 41 13.76 35.10 9.25
N GLU A 42 13.46 36.25 9.82
CA GLU A 42 13.56 36.46 11.25
C GLU A 42 12.53 35.65 12.05
N ARG A 43 12.90 35.20 13.25
CA ARG A 43 12.01 34.46 14.15
C ARG A 43 10.68 35.19 14.43
N SER A 44 10.71 36.51 14.51
CA SER A 44 9.52 37.36 14.70
C SER A 44 8.49 37.20 13.60
N VAL A 45 8.94 37.01 12.36
CA VAL A 45 8.08 36.73 11.19
C VAL A 45 7.39 35.37 11.36
N ILE A 46 8.13 34.34 11.74
CA ILE A 46 7.57 33.00 12.03
C ILE A 46 6.52 33.08 13.14
N THR A 47 6.83 33.76 14.25
CA THR A 47 5.89 33.94 15.37
C THR A 47 4.58 34.59 14.92
N LYS A 48 4.64 35.59 14.03
CA LYS A 48 3.48 36.27 13.48
C LYS A 48 2.64 35.33 12.62
N HIS A 49 3.28 34.54 11.75
CA HIS A 49 2.56 33.58 10.89
C HIS A 49 1.91 32.47 11.69
N LEU A 50 2.61 31.87 12.66
CA LEU A 50 2.04 30.85 13.54
C LEU A 50 0.83 31.38 14.32
N ARG A 51 0.93 32.59 14.87
CA ARG A 51 -0.23 33.22 15.52
C ARG A 51 -1.42 33.33 14.58
N ASN A 52 -1.22 33.88 13.38
CA ASN A 52 -2.29 34.04 12.41
C ASN A 52 -2.91 32.71 11.98
N ILE A 53 -2.11 31.62 11.86
CA ILE A 53 -2.59 30.26 11.53
C ILE A 53 -3.51 29.75 12.63
N TYR A 54 -3.12 29.90 13.89
CA TYR A 54 -3.91 29.44 15.02
C TYR A 54 -5.15 30.33 15.27
N ASP A 55 -4.99 31.63 15.18
CA ASP A 55 -6.10 32.59 15.39
C ASP A 55 -7.17 32.46 14.30
N SER A 56 -6.80 32.08 13.07
CA SER A 56 -7.76 31.82 11.98
C SER A 56 -8.42 30.45 12.04
N GLY A 57 -7.98 29.55 12.96
CA GLY A 57 -8.47 28.19 13.04
C GLY A 57 -8.03 27.28 11.89
N GLU A 58 -7.01 27.65 11.11
CA GLU A 58 -6.48 26.82 10.03
C GLU A 58 -5.85 25.53 10.59
N LEU A 59 -5.14 25.65 11.72
CA LEU A 59 -4.59 24.51 12.46
C LEU A 59 -4.94 24.59 13.95
N ASP A 60 -5.09 23.43 14.58
CA ASP A 60 -5.21 23.34 16.04
C ASP A 60 -3.80 23.33 16.66
N LYS A 61 -3.57 24.27 17.59
CA LYS A 61 -2.29 24.37 18.29
C LYS A 61 -1.98 23.12 19.12
N VAL A 62 -2.98 22.47 19.72
CA VAL A 62 -2.78 21.28 20.56
C VAL A 62 -2.25 20.11 19.73
N LEU A 63 -2.70 19.99 18.46
CA LEU A 63 -2.30 18.90 17.57
C LEU A 63 -0.98 19.18 16.82
N THR A 64 -0.57 20.44 16.70
CA THR A 64 0.55 20.83 15.83
C THR A 64 1.71 21.49 16.55
N CYS A 65 1.62 21.72 17.88
CA CYS A 65 2.66 22.28 18.72
C CYS A 65 2.85 21.43 19.98
N ALA A 66 4.07 21.01 20.24
CA ALA A 66 4.42 20.23 21.43
C ALA A 66 5.67 20.79 22.10
N LYS A 67 5.82 20.55 23.41
CA LYS A 67 7.01 20.91 24.17
C LYS A 67 7.90 19.69 24.33
N PHE A 68 9.15 19.82 23.90
CA PHE A 68 10.17 18.79 24.11
C PHE A 68 11.33 19.36 24.92
N ALA A 69 11.83 18.51 25.81
CA ALA A 69 13.02 18.83 26.61
C ALA A 69 14.27 18.60 25.77
N GLN A 70 15.08 19.65 25.63
CA GLN A 70 16.39 19.62 24.98
C GLN A 70 17.50 19.97 25.97
N VAL A 71 18.58 19.19 25.92
CA VAL A 71 19.80 19.52 26.70
C VAL A 71 20.67 20.42 25.83
N GLN A 72 20.90 21.65 26.27
CA GLN A 72 21.81 22.61 25.62
C GLN A 72 23.04 22.80 26.44
N GLN A 73 24.23 22.84 25.79
CA GLN A 73 25.49 23.13 26.46
C GLN A 73 25.65 24.63 26.56
N GLU A 74 25.59 25.17 27.77
CA GLU A 74 25.85 26.58 28.04
C GLU A 74 27.21 26.69 28.81
N GLY A 75 28.27 26.96 28.06
CA GLY A 75 29.63 26.88 28.62
C GLY A 75 29.95 25.45 29.09
N ASN A 76 30.32 25.28 30.36
CA ASN A 76 30.63 23.96 30.95
C ASN A 76 29.44 23.26 31.62
N ARG A 77 28.22 23.75 31.44
CA ARG A 77 27.03 23.17 32.07
C ARG A 77 26.01 22.70 31.03
N ALA A 78 25.52 21.47 31.21
CA ALA A 78 24.38 20.96 30.45
C ALA A 78 23.07 21.46 31.09
N VAL A 79 22.32 22.29 30.40
CA VAL A 79 21.04 22.86 30.86
C VAL A 79 19.89 22.20 30.08
N ARG A 80 18.92 21.62 30.79
CA ARG A 80 17.72 21.08 30.22
C ARG A 80 16.67 22.18 30.04
N ARG A 81 16.28 22.47 28.81
CA ARG A 81 15.24 23.46 28.50
C ARG A 81 14.07 22.79 27.76
N GLU A 82 12.85 23.21 28.07
CA GLU A 82 11.69 22.88 27.30
C GLU A 82 11.49 23.89 26.15
N LEU A 83 11.49 23.41 24.92
CA LEU A 83 11.29 24.22 23.73
C LEU A 83 10.00 23.82 23.04
N GLU A 84 9.29 24.79 22.47
CA GLU A 84 8.15 24.53 21.60
C GLU A 84 8.65 24.12 20.23
N TYR A 85 8.10 23.00 19.74
CA TYR A 85 8.30 22.43 18.42
C TYR A 85 6.98 22.40 17.66
N TYR A 86 7.06 22.51 16.36
CA TYR A 86 5.96 22.58 15.42
C TYR A 86 6.12 21.46 14.43
N ASN A 87 5.03 20.69 14.20
CA ASN A 87 5.02 19.52 13.33
C ASN A 87 5.01 19.90 11.83
N LEU A 88 5.01 18.88 10.96
CA LEU A 88 5.04 19.07 9.51
C LEU A 88 3.88 19.92 8.99
N ASP A 89 2.67 19.80 9.57
CA ASP A 89 1.51 20.60 9.13
C ASP A 89 1.75 22.09 9.36
N ALA A 90 2.29 22.45 10.54
CA ALA A 90 2.64 23.83 10.86
C ALA A 90 3.78 24.33 9.97
N ILE A 91 4.78 23.50 9.67
CA ILE A 91 5.89 23.82 8.78
C ILE A 91 5.36 24.16 7.37
N ILE A 92 4.47 23.34 6.83
CA ILE A 92 3.88 23.53 5.52
C ILE A 92 3.06 24.82 5.49
N SER A 93 2.17 25.04 6.45
CA SER A 93 1.31 26.22 6.53
C SER A 93 2.12 27.51 6.62
N VAL A 94 3.19 27.54 7.41
CA VAL A 94 4.13 28.66 7.50
C VAL A 94 4.84 28.88 6.16
N GLY A 95 5.32 27.82 5.50
CA GLY A 95 6.03 27.88 4.23
C GLY A 95 5.21 28.48 3.08
N TYR A 96 3.89 28.28 3.11
CA TYR A 96 2.99 28.91 2.13
C TYR A 96 2.70 30.40 2.40
N ARG A 97 2.91 30.85 3.64
CA ARG A 97 2.63 32.24 4.05
C ARG A 97 3.86 33.16 4.07
N VAL A 98 5.04 32.59 4.26
CA VAL A 98 6.29 33.37 4.29
C VAL A 98 6.67 33.87 2.90
N ASN A 99 7.04 35.16 2.82
CA ASN A 99 7.55 35.75 1.58
C ASN A 99 9.07 35.84 1.62
N SER A 100 9.75 34.81 1.10
CA SER A 100 11.20 34.77 0.96
C SER A 100 11.61 33.89 -0.21
N SER A 101 12.86 34.02 -0.66
CA SER A 101 13.43 33.17 -1.71
C SER A 101 13.43 31.69 -1.29
N LYS A 102 13.83 31.38 -0.07
CA LYS A 102 13.83 30.00 0.46
C LYS A 102 12.41 29.41 0.55
N ALA A 103 11.42 30.20 1.02
CA ALA A 103 10.02 29.76 1.03
C ALA A 103 9.46 29.55 -0.39
N THR A 104 9.91 30.32 -1.36
CA THR A 104 9.56 30.10 -2.78
C THR A 104 10.12 28.77 -3.27
N GLN A 105 11.37 28.43 -2.98
CA GLN A 105 11.96 27.13 -3.33
C GLN A 105 11.22 25.96 -2.66
N PHE A 106 10.85 26.10 -1.40
CA PHE A 106 10.03 25.12 -0.69
C PHE A 106 8.69 24.90 -1.39
N ARG A 107 7.96 25.96 -1.77
CA ARG A 107 6.69 25.86 -2.49
C ARG A 107 6.83 25.20 -3.86
N ILE A 108 7.91 25.51 -4.60
CA ILE A 108 8.21 24.87 -5.89
C ILE A 108 8.38 23.37 -5.70
N TRP A 109 9.19 22.95 -4.73
CA TRP A 109 9.39 21.55 -4.39
C TRP A 109 8.08 20.86 -3.97
N ALA A 110 7.35 21.44 -3.02
CA ALA A 110 6.09 20.87 -2.53
C ALA A 110 5.04 20.73 -3.64
N THR A 111 4.92 21.75 -4.51
CA THR A 111 4.01 21.72 -5.66
C THR A 111 4.42 20.66 -6.68
N LYS A 112 5.72 20.51 -6.95
CA LYS A 112 6.24 19.45 -7.84
C LYS A 112 5.90 18.06 -7.31
N THR A 113 6.14 17.83 -6.03
CA THR A 113 5.85 16.56 -5.35
C THR A 113 4.36 16.23 -5.38
N LEU A 114 3.52 17.20 -5.03
CA LEU A 114 2.06 17.02 -5.08
C LEU A 114 1.54 16.79 -6.50
N LYS A 115 2.05 17.54 -7.48
CA LYS A 115 1.70 17.35 -8.89
C LYS A 115 2.08 15.96 -9.38
N GLU A 116 3.26 15.46 -9.02
CA GLU A 116 3.71 14.13 -9.37
C GLU A 116 2.79 13.06 -8.77
N PHE A 117 2.44 13.18 -7.49
CA PHE A 117 1.48 12.30 -6.83
C PHE A 117 0.10 12.31 -7.50
N ILE A 118 -0.44 13.49 -7.80
CA ILE A 118 -1.76 13.62 -8.44
C ILE A 118 -1.78 12.97 -9.84
N ILE A 119 -0.71 13.14 -10.62
CA ILE A 119 -0.64 12.62 -11.99
C ILE A 119 -0.33 11.12 -12.00
N LYS A 120 0.67 10.68 -11.23
CA LYS A 120 1.18 9.30 -11.25
C LYS A 120 0.53 8.37 -10.22
N GLY A 121 -0.01 8.93 -9.13
CA GLY A 121 -0.53 8.19 -7.97
C GLY A 121 0.56 7.76 -6.98
N PHE A 122 1.81 8.12 -7.18
CA PHE A 122 2.93 7.86 -6.27
C PHE A 122 4.05 8.90 -6.42
N VAL A 123 4.87 9.02 -5.38
CA VAL A 123 6.16 9.73 -5.35
C VAL A 123 7.17 8.83 -4.64
N LEU A 124 8.36 8.68 -5.21
CA LEU A 124 9.44 7.88 -4.65
C LEU A 124 10.70 8.73 -4.49
N ASP A 125 11.38 8.55 -3.38
CA ASP A 125 12.74 9.03 -3.14
C ASP A 125 13.71 7.85 -3.33
N ASP A 126 14.11 7.63 -4.58
CA ASP A 126 14.92 6.47 -4.99
C ASP A 126 16.24 6.41 -4.24
N GLU A 127 16.89 7.57 -4.01
CA GLU A 127 18.18 7.62 -3.33
C GLU A 127 18.06 7.20 -1.88
N ARG A 128 17.06 7.70 -1.17
CA ARG A 128 16.81 7.33 0.22
C ARG A 128 16.43 5.86 0.37
N LEU A 129 15.60 5.34 -0.55
CA LEU A 129 15.20 3.93 -0.55
C LEU A 129 16.37 2.98 -0.84
N LYS A 130 17.30 3.33 -1.75
CA LYS A 130 18.49 2.55 -2.05
C LYS A 130 19.50 2.53 -0.92
N GLN A 131 19.63 3.62 -0.17
CA GLN A 131 20.59 3.74 0.91
C GLN A 131 20.22 2.92 2.15
N GLY A 132 19.01 2.36 2.23
CA GLY A 132 18.55 1.55 3.36
C GLY A 132 18.47 2.34 4.68
N GLN A 133 18.38 3.67 4.60
CA GLN A 133 18.26 4.51 5.78
C GLN A 133 16.89 4.29 6.43
N THR A 134 16.91 3.81 7.66
CA THR A 134 15.70 3.68 8.46
C THR A 134 15.36 5.04 9.07
N VAL A 135 14.28 5.64 8.60
CA VAL A 135 13.67 6.79 9.25
C VAL A 135 12.61 6.26 10.23
N PHE A 136 12.60 6.72 11.45
CA PHE A 136 11.74 6.19 12.54
C PHE A 136 11.97 4.71 12.89
N GLY A 137 13.12 4.12 12.52
CA GLY A 137 13.42 2.71 12.78
C GLY A 137 12.62 1.74 11.90
N GLN A 138 11.93 2.21 10.87
CA GLN A 138 11.14 1.41 9.93
C GLN A 138 11.86 1.24 8.58
N ASP A 139 11.78 0.02 8.04
CA ASP A 139 12.26 -0.29 6.70
C ASP A 139 11.16 -0.03 5.65
N TYR A 140 11.08 1.23 5.21
CA TYR A 140 10.11 1.65 4.18
C TYR A 140 10.35 1.00 2.81
N PHE A 141 11.57 0.52 2.52
CA PHE A 141 11.83 -0.25 1.30
C PHE A 141 11.08 -1.57 1.29
N ARG A 142 11.01 -2.24 2.44
CA ARG A 142 10.24 -3.47 2.58
C ARG A 142 8.73 -3.21 2.42
N GLU A 143 8.22 -2.15 3.02
CA GLU A 143 6.83 -1.71 2.84
C GLU A 143 6.52 -1.43 1.37
N LEU A 144 7.40 -0.68 0.68
CA LEU A 144 7.26 -0.40 -0.74
C LEU A 144 7.21 -1.68 -1.58
N LEU A 145 8.10 -2.64 -1.32
CA LEU A 145 8.11 -3.93 -2.02
C LEU A 145 6.79 -4.69 -1.81
N GLU A 146 6.24 -4.71 -0.60
CA GLU A 146 4.96 -5.35 -0.32
C GLU A 146 3.81 -4.63 -1.05
N ARG A 147 3.82 -3.31 -1.09
CA ARG A 147 2.84 -2.49 -1.82
C ARG A 147 2.89 -2.71 -3.33
N ILE A 148 4.10 -2.75 -3.91
CA ILE A 148 4.30 -3.05 -5.34
C ILE A 148 3.77 -4.45 -5.65
N ARG A 149 4.07 -5.46 -4.81
CA ARG A 149 3.55 -6.82 -4.96
C ARG A 149 2.02 -6.83 -4.93
N SER A 150 1.43 -6.16 -3.96
CA SER A 150 -0.04 -6.07 -3.84
C SER A 150 -0.69 -5.39 -5.06
N ILE A 151 -0.08 -4.33 -5.59
CA ILE A 151 -0.57 -3.65 -6.80
C ILE A 151 -0.44 -4.56 -8.04
N ARG A 152 0.70 -5.26 -8.19
CA ARG A 152 0.93 -6.23 -9.26
C ARG A 152 -0.03 -7.42 -9.15
N SER A 153 -0.29 -7.90 -7.94
CA SER A 153 -1.14 -9.05 -7.65
C SER A 153 -2.63 -8.76 -7.66
N SER A 154 -3.07 -7.55 -8.01
CA SER A 154 -4.49 -7.32 -8.25
C SER A 154 -4.94 -8.25 -9.39
N GLU A 155 -5.73 -9.25 -9.04
CA GLU A 155 -6.07 -10.45 -9.81
C GLU A 155 -6.33 -10.16 -11.30
N ARG A 156 -7.13 -9.14 -11.59
CA ARG A 156 -7.49 -8.76 -12.95
C ARG A 156 -6.30 -8.28 -13.78
N ARG A 157 -5.37 -7.56 -13.17
CA ARG A 157 -4.25 -6.92 -13.89
C ARG A 157 -3.15 -7.91 -14.24
N ILE A 158 -2.86 -8.85 -13.34
CA ILE A 158 -1.88 -9.92 -13.60
C ILE A 158 -2.38 -10.84 -14.70
N TYR A 159 -3.64 -11.28 -14.63
CA TYR A 159 -4.20 -12.14 -15.67
C TYR A 159 -4.27 -11.42 -17.03
N GLN A 160 -4.52 -10.11 -17.07
CA GLN A 160 -4.41 -9.33 -18.30
C GLN A 160 -2.98 -9.30 -18.83
N GLN A 161 -1.99 -9.01 -18.00
CA GLN A 161 -0.59 -8.98 -18.42
C GLN A 161 -0.08 -10.37 -18.86
N ILE A 162 -0.45 -11.44 -18.16
CA ILE A 162 -0.15 -12.79 -18.57
C ILE A 162 -0.78 -13.06 -19.95
N THR A 163 -2.04 -12.64 -20.20
CA THR A 163 -2.67 -12.78 -21.51
C THR A 163 -1.93 -12.02 -22.59
N ASP A 164 -1.59 -10.78 -22.30
CA ASP A 164 -0.94 -9.91 -23.26
C ASP A 164 0.42 -10.52 -23.66
N ILE A 165 1.22 -10.99 -22.68
CA ILE A 165 2.47 -11.71 -22.95
C ILE A 165 2.23 -12.97 -23.79
N PHE A 166 1.20 -13.75 -23.45
CA PHE A 166 0.88 -14.96 -24.18
C PHE A 166 0.39 -14.69 -25.59
N ALA A 167 -0.44 -13.64 -25.77
CA ALA A 167 -0.93 -13.23 -27.07
C ALA A 167 0.19 -12.71 -27.98
N GLU A 168 1.19 -12.02 -27.40
CA GLU A 168 2.31 -11.45 -28.15
C GLU A 168 3.42 -12.48 -28.44
N CYS A 169 3.64 -13.43 -27.53
CA CYS A 169 4.79 -14.34 -27.58
C CYS A 169 4.45 -15.75 -28.07
N ALA A 170 3.18 -16.18 -28.06
CA ALA A 170 2.79 -17.52 -28.50
C ALA A 170 2.50 -17.55 -29.99
N ILE A 171 3.25 -18.38 -30.71
CA ILE A 171 3.11 -18.56 -32.18
C ILE A 171 1.83 -19.27 -32.58
N ASP A 172 1.19 -19.98 -31.65
CA ASP A 172 -0.05 -20.75 -31.81
C ASP A 172 -1.22 -20.14 -31.00
N TYR A 173 -1.12 -18.84 -30.65
CA TYR A 173 -2.20 -18.18 -29.93
C TYR A 173 -3.46 -18.08 -30.79
N ASP A 174 -4.53 -18.72 -30.32
CA ASP A 174 -5.88 -18.55 -30.85
C ASP A 174 -6.84 -18.25 -29.71
N ARG A 175 -7.44 -17.07 -29.72
CA ARG A 175 -8.39 -16.61 -28.72
C ARG A 175 -9.60 -17.56 -28.55
N ASN A 176 -9.95 -18.29 -29.58
CA ASN A 176 -11.10 -19.17 -29.59
C ASN A 176 -10.76 -20.63 -29.23
N SER A 177 -9.49 -20.97 -29.15
CA SER A 177 -9.05 -22.33 -28.79
C SER A 177 -9.47 -22.68 -27.35
N ASP A 178 -9.70 -23.94 -27.08
CA ASP A 178 -10.03 -24.44 -25.74
C ASP A 178 -8.86 -24.27 -24.76
N ILE A 179 -7.62 -24.29 -25.25
CA ILE A 179 -6.41 -24.04 -24.47
C ILE A 179 -6.46 -22.60 -23.94
N THR A 180 -6.70 -21.62 -24.80
CA THR A 180 -6.73 -20.20 -24.40
C THR A 180 -7.91 -19.89 -23.47
N LYS A 181 -9.10 -20.41 -23.75
CA LYS A 181 -10.30 -20.22 -22.91
C LYS A 181 -10.16 -20.79 -21.50
N ASN A 182 -9.51 -21.95 -21.38
CA ASN A 182 -9.30 -22.63 -20.09
C ASN A 182 -8.03 -22.18 -19.38
N PHE A 183 -7.14 -21.46 -20.07
CA PHE A 183 -5.83 -21.09 -19.58
C PHE A 183 -5.88 -20.32 -18.28
N TYR A 184 -6.73 -19.31 -18.17
CA TYR A 184 -6.89 -18.51 -16.94
C TYR A 184 -7.31 -19.32 -15.74
N ALA A 185 -8.33 -20.16 -15.92
CA ALA A 185 -8.82 -21.03 -14.87
C ALA A 185 -7.72 -22.00 -14.41
N MET A 186 -6.93 -22.51 -15.36
CA MET A 186 -5.81 -23.40 -15.08
C MET A 186 -4.71 -22.68 -14.28
N VAL A 187 -4.28 -21.48 -14.70
CA VAL A 187 -3.26 -20.68 -14.02
C VAL A 187 -3.72 -20.39 -12.60
N GLN A 188 -4.90 -19.85 -12.45
CA GLN A 188 -5.47 -19.52 -11.14
C GLN A 188 -5.54 -20.76 -10.24
N ASN A 189 -6.03 -21.88 -10.73
CA ASN A 189 -6.14 -23.10 -9.95
C ASN A 189 -4.78 -23.64 -9.52
N LYS A 190 -3.78 -23.62 -10.39
CA LYS A 190 -2.43 -24.10 -10.05
C LYS A 190 -1.80 -23.26 -8.94
N PHE A 191 -1.91 -21.92 -9.00
CA PHE A 191 -1.39 -21.07 -7.95
C PHE A 191 -2.16 -21.20 -6.62
N HIS A 192 -3.50 -21.27 -6.67
CA HIS A 192 -4.26 -21.50 -5.44
C HIS A 192 -3.91 -22.86 -4.82
N TYR A 193 -3.84 -23.90 -5.62
CA TYR A 193 -3.50 -25.24 -5.16
C TYR A 193 -2.09 -25.29 -4.55
N ALA A 194 -1.11 -24.68 -5.19
CA ALA A 194 0.24 -24.60 -4.69
C ALA A 194 0.34 -23.96 -3.29
N ILE A 195 -0.54 -23.01 -2.96
CA ILE A 195 -0.51 -22.28 -1.69
C ILE A 195 -1.40 -22.95 -0.63
N THR A 196 -2.55 -23.51 -1.02
CA THR A 196 -3.60 -23.93 -0.08
C THR A 196 -3.92 -25.43 -0.12
N GLY A 197 -3.37 -26.16 -1.11
CA GLY A 197 -3.77 -27.56 -1.39
C GLY A 197 -5.17 -27.68 -2.00
N SER A 198 -5.79 -26.57 -2.44
CA SER A 198 -7.14 -26.56 -2.97
C SER A 198 -7.26 -25.62 -4.19
N THR A 199 -8.07 -26.00 -5.16
CA THR A 199 -8.39 -25.11 -6.29
C THR A 199 -9.29 -23.96 -5.86
N ALA A 200 -9.38 -22.91 -6.66
CA ALA A 200 -10.26 -21.77 -6.39
C ALA A 200 -11.72 -22.19 -6.13
N ALA A 201 -12.22 -23.16 -6.91
CA ALA A 201 -13.57 -23.68 -6.74
C ALA A 201 -13.74 -24.48 -5.43
N GLU A 202 -12.74 -25.27 -5.06
CA GLU A 202 -12.74 -26.03 -3.81
C GLU A 202 -12.69 -25.12 -2.59
N ILE A 203 -11.89 -24.07 -2.62
CA ILE A 203 -11.81 -23.06 -1.53
C ILE A 203 -13.20 -22.45 -1.31
N ILE A 204 -13.85 -21.94 -2.36
CA ILE A 204 -15.20 -21.36 -2.27
C ILE A 204 -16.18 -22.39 -1.72
N TYR A 205 -16.16 -23.62 -2.27
CA TYR A 205 -17.09 -24.67 -1.88
C TYR A 205 -16.95 -25.09 -0.41
N GLN A 206 -15.73 -25.16 0.10
CA GLN A 206 -15.45 -25.55 1.48
C GLN A 206 -15.72 -24.46 2.50
N GLN A 207 -15.41 -23.19 2.13
CA GLN A 207 -15.41 -22.09 3.07
C GLN A 207 -16.73 -21.31 3.14
N ALA A 208 -17.46 -21.23 2.02
CA ALA A 208 -18.74 -20.49 1.97
C ALA A 208 -19.79 -21.16 2.86
N ASP A 209 -20.16 -20.49 3.95
CA ASP A 209 -21.07 -21.00 4.98
C ASP A 209 -21.80 -19.85 5.67
N ALA A 210 -23.13 -19.81 5.57
CA ALA A 210 -23.98 -18.78 6.16
C ALA A 210 -23.90 -18.71 7.69
N SER A 211 -23.47 -19.79 8.36
CA SER A 211 -23.34 -19.84 9.83
C SER A 211 -22.04 -19.20 10.32
N LYS A 212 -21.05 -19.06 9.46
CA LYS A 212 -19.76 -18.43 9.80
C LYS A 212 -19.90 -16.90 9.79
N GLU A 213 -19.08 -16.26 10.62
CA GLU A 213 -18.94 -14.80 10.57
C GLU A 213 -18.55 -14.36 9.16
N LYS A 214 -19.26 -13.35 8.62
CA LYS A 214 -19.05 -12.85 7.24
C LYS A 214 -19.02 -13.97 6.18
N MET A 215 -19.75 -15.05 6.40
CA MET A 215 -19.78 -16.24 5.52
C MET A 215 -18.43 -16.97 5.36
N GLY A 216 -17.51 -16.81 6.29
CA GLY A 216 -16.14 -17.32 6.19
C GLY A 216 -15.21 -16.48 5.32
N LEU A 217 -15.64 -15.32 4.82
CA LEU A 217 -14.81 -14.36 4.12
C LEU A 217 -13.84 -13.67 5.07
N THR A 218 -12.59 -13.54 4.66
CA THR A 218 -11.55 -12.78 5.36
C THR A 218 -11.43 -11.37 4.81
N THR A 219 -11.79 -11.17 3.53
CA THR A 219 -11.84 -9.86 2.87
C THR A 219 -13.01 -9.79 1.89
N TRP A 220 -13.50 -8.58 1.57
CA TRP A 220 -14.55 -8.30 0.57
C TRP A 220 -14.47 -6.83 0.16
N LYS A 221 -15.19 -6.45 -0.88
CA LYS A 221 -15.11 -5.10 -1.49
C LYS A 221 -15.26 -3.97 -0.48
N ASN A 222 -16.15 -4.11 0.50
CA ASN A 222 -16.46 -3.09 1.50
C ASN A 222 -15.96 -3.47 2.91
N ALA A 223 -14.90 -4.30 3.04
CA ALA A 223 -14.29 -4.65 4.33
C ALA A 223 -13.72 -3.36 5.00
N ALA A 224 -13.63 -3.30 6.35
CA ALA A 224 -14.05 -4.34 7.32
C ALA A 224 -15.51 -4.16 7.80
N ASP A 225 -16.06 -2.95 7.74
CA ASP A 225 -17.36 -2.60 8.34
C ASP A 225 -18.51 -2.62 7.32
N GLY A 226 -18.20 -2.78 6.03
CA GLY A 226 -19.19 -2.74 4.98
C GLY A 226 -19.86 -4.09 4.72
N ARG A 227 -20.98 -4.03 4.02
CA ARG A 227 -21.79 -5.19 3.67
C ARG A 227 -21.06 -6.14 2.72
N VAL A 228 -21.17 -7.45 2.96
CA VAL A 228 -20.81 -8.51 2.00
C VAL A 228 -21.79 -8.50 0.83
N LEU A 229 -21.29 -8.50 -0.40
CA LEU A 229 -22.07 -8.52 -1.62
C LEU A 229 -22.10 -9.91 -2.25
N LYS A 230 -23.11 -10.19 -3.08
CA LYS A 230 -23.20 -11.44 -3.85
C LYS A 230 -21.99 -11.69 -4.75
N SER A 231 -21.37 -10.61 -5.26
CA SER A 231 -20.14 -10.70 -6.06
C SER A 231 -18.91 -11.10 -5.25
N ASP A 232 -18.91 -10.87 -3.93
CA ASP A 232 -17.75 -11.15 -3.09
C ASP A 232 -17.62 -12.65 -2.79
N VAL A 233 -18.75 -13.36 -2.68
CA VAL A 233 -18.79 -14.77 -2.26
C VAL A 233 -18.36 -15.77 -3.33
N THR A 234 -18.20 -15.33 -4.57
CA THR A 234 -17.74 -16.15 -5.71
C THR A 234 -16.25 -15.94 -6.04
N VAL A 235 -15.52 -15.21 -5.19
CA VAL A 235 -14.10 -14.91 -5.35
C VAL A 235 -13.29 -15.69 -4.32
N ALA A 236 -12.49 -16.67 -4.76
CA ALA A 236 -11.73 -17.56 -3.88
C ALA A 236 -10.75 -16.79 -2.97
N LYS A 237 -10.08 -15.74 -3.49
CA LYS A 237 -9.14 -14.91 -2.74
C LYS A 237 -9.77 -14.32 -1.47
N ASN A 238 -11.06 -14.06 -1.49
CA ASN A 238 -11.78 -13.47 -0.36
C ASN A 238 -11.91 -14.41 0.85
N TYR A 239 -11.65 -15.70 0.69
CA TYR A 239 -11.67 -16.71 1.76
C TYR A 239 -10.28 -17.05 2.30
N LEU A 240 -9.21 -16.56 1.65
CA LEU A 240 -7.84 -16.85 2.05
C LEU A 240 -7.45 -16.08 3.30
N GLN A 241 -6.62 -16.72 4.14
CA GLN A 241 -6.00 -16.05 5.28
C GLN A 241 -4.95 -15.03 4.78
N GLU A 242 -4.64 -14.03 5.57
CA GLU A 242 -3.68 -12.98 5.21
C GLU A 242 -2.31 -13.55 4.80
N LYS A 243 -1.84 -14.59 5.51
CA LYS A 243 -0.60 -15.29 5.18
C LYS A 243 -0.66 -15.94 3.79
N GLU A 244 -1.77 -16.59 3.46
CA GLU A 244 -1.99 -17.24 2.16
C GLU A 244 -2.08 -16.20 1.04
N ILE A 245 -2.77 -15.08 1.27
CA ILE A 245 -2.83 -13.95 0.32
C ILE A 245 -1.42 -13.44 0.02
N ARG A 246 -0.63 -13.16 1.06
CA ARG A 246 0.75 -12.68 0.88
C ARG A 246 1.64 -13.70 0.15
N GLN A 247 1.47 -14.98 0.43
CA GLN A 247 2.21 -16.04 -0.23
C GLN A 247 1.80 -16.16 -1.70
N LEU A 248 0.50 -16.12 -2.00
CA LEU A 248 -0.03 -16.12 -3.36
C LEU A 248 0.53 -14.94 -4.17
N GLU A 249 0.48 -13.74 -3.60
CA GLU A 249 1.00 -12.52 -4.22
C GLU A 249 2.49 -12.61 -4.53
N ARG A 250 3.29 -13.15 -3.61
CA ARG A 250 4.73 -13.36 -3.82
C ARG A 250 5.00 -14.36 -4.93
N THR A 251 4.30 -15.49 -4.90
CA THR A 251 4.52 -16.58 -5.86
C THR A 251 4.12 -16.17 -7.28
N VAL A 252 2.98 -15.48 -7.42
CA VAL A 252 2.52 -14.98 -8.72
C VAL A 252 3.45 -13.88 -9.27
N THR A 253 3.94 -12.98 -8.42
CA THR A 253 4.92 -11.95 -8.82
C THR A 253 6.25 -12.59 -9.26
N ALA A 254 6.75 -13.57 -8.51
CA ALA A 254 7.98 -14.28 -8.87
C ALA A 254 7.83 -15.08 -10.18
N TYR A 255 6.66 -15.66 -10.44
CA TYR A 255 6.38 -16.29 -11.74
C TYR A 255 6.37 -15.27 -12.87
N PHE A 256 5.83 -14.08 -12.63
CA PHE A 256 5.84 -13.02 -13.65
C PHE A 256 7.28 -12.63 -14.04
N ASP A 257 8.13 -12.38 -13.05
CA ASP A 257 9.55 -12.06 -13.29
C ASP A 257 10.27 -13.23 -14.00
N TYR A 258 9.93 -14.48 -13.67
CA TYR A 258 10.47 -15.67 -14.35
C TYR A 258 10.05 -15.74 -15.83
N ILE A 259 8.78 -15.46 -16.15
CA ILE A 259 8.29 -15.54 -17.54
C ILE A 259 8.83 -14.37 -18.39
N GLU A 260 8.93 -13.16 -17.84
CA GLU A 260 9.59 -12.04 -18.51
C GLU A 260 11.02 -12.42 -18.91
N GLY A 261 11.81 -12.97 -18.00
CA GLY A 261 13.18 -13.42 -18.31
C GLY A 261 13.24 -14.61 -19.29
N LEU A 262 12.19 -15.42 -19.42
CA LEU A 262 12.11 -16.44 -20.46
C LEU A 262 11.80 -15.81 -21.82
N VAL A 263 10.88 -14.85 -21.87
CA VAL A 263 10.49 -14.14 -23.10
C VAL A 263 11.66 -13.35 -23.67
N GLU A 264 12.43 -12.66 -22.85
CA GLU A 264 13.63 -11.93 -23.27
C GLU A 264 14.69 -12.84 -23.90
N ARG A 265 14.80 -14.08 -23.45
CA ARG A 265 15.80 -15.05 -23.94
C ARG A 265 15.33 -15.90 -25.11
N ARG A 266 14.04 -15.99 -25.35
CA ARG A 266 13.42 -16.83 -26.39
C ARG A 266 12.37 -16.03 -27.13
N ASN A 267 12.56 -15.89 -28.43
CA ASN A 267 11.66 -15.09 -29.27
C ASN A 267 10.33 -15.78 -29.61
N THR A 268 10.13 -17.07 -29.28
CA THR A 268 8.92 -17.81 -29.65
C THR A 268 8.54 -18.85 -28.58
N PHE A 269 7.26 -18.91 -28.26
CA PHE A 269 6.64 -19.90 -27.37
C PHE A 269 5.41 -20.50 -28.01
N THR A 270 5.02 -21.71 -27.57
CA THR A 270 3.67 -22.23 -27.79
C THR A 270 2.84 -22.03 -26.53
N MET A 271 1.52 -21.97 -26.67
CA MET A 271 0.58 -21.90 -25.53
C MET A 271 0.81 -23.05 -24.53
N ARG A 272 1.08 -24.25 -25.06
CA ARG A 272 1.44 -25.40 -24.22
C ARG A 272 2.76 -25.20 -23.49
N GLY A 273 3.80 -24.73 -24.18
CA GLY A 273 5.11 -24.46 -23.58
C GLY A 273 5.07 -23.43 -22.44
N LEU A 274 4.17 -22.46 -22.57
CA LEU A 274 3.91 -21.46 -21.53
C LEU A 274 3.15 -22.08 -20.36
N ALA A 275 2.12 -22.92 -20.62
CA ALA A 275 1.41 -23.68 -19.57
C ALA A 275 2.39 -24.58 -18.77
N ASP A 276 3.28 -25.29 -19.46
CA ASP A 276 4.29 -26.15 -18.85
C ASP A 276 5.34 -25.34 -18.05
N SER A 277 5.53 -24.05 -18.35
CA SER A 277 6.42 -23.18 -17.60
C SER A 277 5.95 -22.89 -16.17
N ILE A 278 4.63 -22.89 -15.95
CA ILE A 278 4.05 -22.75 -14.62
C ILE A 278 4.42 -23.95 -13.75
N ASP A 279 4.29 -25.16 -14.29
CA ASP A 279 4.62 -26.39 -13.56
C ASP A 279 6.12 -26.44 -13.22
N ARG A 280 6.98 -26.06 -14.17
CA ARG A 280 8.41 -25.97 -13.91
C ARG A 280 8.74 -24.94 -12.83
N PHE A 281 8.09 -23.78 -12.86
CA PHE A 281 8.30 -22.74 -11.87
C PHE A 281 7.82 -23.20 -10.47
N LEU A 282 6.62 -23.77 -10.37
CA LEU A 282 6.09 -24.27 -9.11
C LEU A 282 6.93 -25.43 -8.56
N SER A 283 7.33 -26.37 -9.42
CA SER A 283 8.21 -27.49 -9.03
C SER A 283 9.57 -27.01 -8.55
N PHE A 284 10.19 -26.04 -9.25
CA PHE A 284 11.47 -25.44 -8.85
C PHE A 284 11.38 -24.77 -7.46
N ASN A 285 10.23 -24.20 -7.14
CA ASN A 285 9.96 -23.58 -5.83
C ASN A 285 9.39 -24.58 -4.79
N GLU A 286 9.48 -25.88 -5.05
CA GLU A 286 9.07 -26.97 -4.15
C GLU A 286 7.57 -26.95 -3.78
N TYR A 287 6.73 -26.38 -4.66
CA TYR A 287 5.27 -26.46 -4.50
C TYR A 287 4.70 -27.74 -5.09
N GLU A 288 3.62 -28.22 -4.48
CA GLU A 288 2.80 -29.29 -5.06
C GLU A 288 2.08 -28.81 -6.33
N ILE A 289 2.08 -29.65 -7.36
CA ILE A 289 1.49 -29.34 -8.65
C ILE A 289 0.09 -29.98 -8.72
N LEU A 290 -0.88 -29.16 -9.11
CA LEU A 290 -2.23 -29.65 -9.37
C LEU A 290 -2.25 -30.59 -10.58
N GLU A 291 -2.60 -31.84 -10.36
CA GLU A 291 -2.90 -32.77 -11.42
C GLU A 291 -4.39 -32.69 -11.80
N GLY A 292 -4.69 -32.29 -13.04
CA GLY A 292 -6.05 -32.16 -13.51
C GLY A 292 -6.75 -30.84 -13.21
N LYS A 293 -8.06 -30.86 -12.92
CA LYS A 293 -8.92 -29.69 -12.80
C LYS A 293 -9.48 -29.45 -11.38
N GLY A 294 -9.10 -30.29 -10.42
CA GLY A 294 -9.73 -30.34 -9.10
C GLY A 294 -11.04 -31.15 -9.09
N SER A 295 -11.60 -31.37 -7.89
CA SER A 295 -12.78 -32.19 -7.66
C SER A 295 -14.12 -31.44 -7.78
N ILE A 296 -14.09 -30.10 -7.64
CA ILE A 296 -15.27 -29.23 -7.64
C ILE A 296 -15.22 -28.30 -8.86
N SER A 297 -16.29 -28.27 -9.62
CA SER A 297 -16.43 -27.31 -10.73
C SER A 297 -16.78 -25.90 -10.20
N LYS A 298 -16.39 -24.88 -10.95
CA LYS A 298 -16.75 -23.48 -10.61
C LYS A 298 -18.25 -23.29 -10.46
N LYS A 299 -19.05 -23.93 -11.33
CA LYS A 299 -20.52 -23.86 -11.28
C LYS A 299 -21.09 -24.41 -9.96
N GLN A 300 -20.54 -25.52 -9.47
CA GLN A 300 -20.96 -26.11 -8.19
C GLN A 300 -20.58 -25.19 -7.03
N ALA A 301 -19.34 -24.66 -7.04
CA ALA A 301 -18.85 -23.73 -6.03
C ALA A 301 -19.69 -22.44 -5.97
N ASP A 302 -19.89 -21.80 -7.11
CA ASP A 302 -20.68 -20.56 -7.22
C ASP A 302 -22.14 -20.79 -6.79
N SER A 303 -22.75 -21.91 -7.21
CA SER A 303 -24.13 -22.25 -6.80
C SER A 303 -24.26 -22.39 -5.30
N LYS A 304 -23.33 -23.12 -4.65
CA LYS A 304 -23.33 -23.26 -3.19
C LYS A 304 -23.10 -21.91 -2.49
N ALA A 305 -22.09 -21.13 -2.91
CA ALA A 305 -21.78 -19.85 -2.30
C ALA A 305 -22.97 -18.87 -2.40
N ILE A 306 -23.69 -18.86 -3.52
CA ILE A 306 -24.88 -18.03 -3.72
C ILE A 306 -26.02 -18.50 -2.82
N GLN A 307 -26.27 -19.81 -2.69
CA GLN A 307 -27.28 -20.33 -1.77
C GLN A 307 -27.00 -19.97 -0.32
N GLU A 308 -25.75 -20.11 0.12
CA GLU A 308 -25.33 -19.70 1.46
C GLU A 308 -25.44 -18.17 1.64
N TYR A 309 -25.08 -17.37 0.63
CA TYR A 309 -25.26 -15.93 0.66
C TYR A 309 -26.74 -15.51 0.82
N GLU A 310 -27.67 -16.18 0.14
CA GLU A 310 -29.10 -15.85 0.26
C GLU A 310 -29.64 -16.09 1.68
N LYS A 311 -29.14 -17.12 2.38
CA LYS A 311 -29.41 -17.35 3.80
C LYS A 311 -28.80 -16.24 4.68
N PHE A 312 -27.51 -15.99 4.52
CA PHE A 312 -26.76 -15.00 5.28
C PHE A 312 -27.30 -13.58 5.10
N ASN A 313 -27.65 -13.23 3.87
CA ASN A 313 -28.14 -11.88 3.55
C ASN A 313 -29.46 -11.51 4.21
N ARG A 314 -30.27 -12.49 4.65
CA ARG A 314 -31.50 -12.25 5.44
C ARG A 314 -31.21 -11.76 6.85
N THR A 315 -30.08 -12.13 7.41
CA THR A 315 -29.66 -11.81 8.78
C THR A 315 -28.55 -10.77 8.84
N GLN A 316 -27.97 -10.41 7.70
CA GLN A 316 -26.88 -9.45 7.61
C GLN A 316 -27.34 -8.06 8.06
N LYS A 317 -26.71 -7.52 9.11
CA LYS A 317 -26.98 -6.15 9.58
C LYS A 317 -26.57 -5.15 8.50
N ILE A 318 -27.50 -4.29 8.11
CA ILE A 318 -27.24 -3.18 7.21
C ILE A 318 -27.05 -1.94 8.08
N LEU A 319 -25.82 -1.45 8.14
CA LEU A 319 -25.52 -0.17 8.79
C LEU A 319 -25.85 0.95 7.79
N SER A 320 -26.75 1.84 8.18
CA SER A 320 -27.02 3.07 7.44
C SER A 320 -25.79 4.00 7.53
N ASP A 321 -25.69 5.00 6.66
CA ASP A 321 -24.61 5.98 6.74
C ASP A 321 -24.68 6.80 8.04
N PHE A 322 -25.87 6.93 8.61
CA PHE A 322 -26.08 7.51 9.94
C PHE A 322 -25.47 6.62 11.03
N ASP A 323 -25.72 5.30 11.02
CA ASP A 323 -25.14 4.36 12.00
C ASP A 323 -23.62 4.36 11.94
N LYS A 324 -23.03 4.42 10.73
CA LYS A 324 -21.58 4.50 10.54
C LYS A 324 -21.01 5.79 11.13
N HIS A 325 -21.71 6.91 10.97
CA HIS A 325 -21.30 8.19 11.53
C HIS A 325 -21.32 8.19 13.06
N ILE A 326 -22.37 7.65 13.67
CA ILE A 326 -22.46 7.47 15.12
C ILE A 326 -21.36 6.55 15.66
N LEU A 327 -21.12 5.41 15.00
CA LEU A 327 -20.04 4.48 15.40
C LEU A 327 -18.65 5.12 15.29
N LYS A 328 -18.44 6.01 14.33
CA LYS A 328 -17.18 6.76 14.20
C LYS A 328 -16.99 7.71 15.37
N ILE A 329 -17.99 8.50 15.73
CA ILE A 329 -17.97 9.41 16.88
C ILE A 329 -17.69 8.64 18.18
N MET A 330 -18.32 7.47 18.37
CA MET A 330 -18.14 6.64 19.58
C MET A 330 -16.74 5.97 19.67
N ARG A 331 -16.00 5.86 18.57
CA ARG A 331 -14.62 5.33 18.58
C ARG A 331 -13.57 6.43 18.80
N GLU A 332 -13.94 7.69 18.55
CA GLU A 332 -13.08 8.87 18.70
C GLU A 332 -13.27 9.55 20.09
N SER A 333 -14.25 9.12 20.88
CA SER A 333 -14.48 9.50 22.27
C SER A 333 -13.91 8.46 23.26
#